data_15d5810898c1f7b8ebb1e8c3488f036c
#
_entry.id   15d5810898c1f7b8ebb1e8c3488f036c
#
_cell.length_a   1.000
_cell.length_b   1.000
_cell.length_c   1.000
_cell.angle_alpha   90.00
_cell.angle_beta   90.00
_cell.angle_gamma   90.00
#
_symmetry.space_group_name_H-M   'P 1'
#
loop_
_entity.id
_entity.type
_entity.pdbx_description
1 polymer ?
#
loop_
_entity_poly.entity_id
_entity_poly.type
_entity_poly.pdbx_seq_one_letter_code
_entity_poly.pdbx_strand_id
1 'polypeptide(L)'
;MVARVVWDHEAAGSSPVTSIPENHLETFVSGWSFCIIPHFLPRCIQIRAFAVQLFKYMFFYAAAMLPRCKACAPVYVVLHNLIMEAIPCRVAPAGYFSVVFSPQKRYNNLKFRNIREGIFMGKVRHCLRSAAGYLAVCAKWLVLAALVGCVVGPLGAAFGLALNWANATRAAQPWLLYLLPIAGLVIVFLYSHFDPDGGGSTNQVFVSVREHKPMTLRTAPLIFASTVMTHLFGGSSGREGAALLLGGSVSGQIGKVFHLENRDCRLMTMCGMAGAFSAIFGTPLAATIFTLEVVDVGSMQYAALLPCLVSALLGVFISGRMGLAPESFVLKAEVAATPLNLVRVILLGALLAALSIFFCELLHTAPKLYEKVFPTPYLRVVAGGVLIAALTTLLGTTDYNGAGAAVIEAAIDGEAIPYAFLLKMLFTALTLGAGFKGGEIVPIFFTGATFGCVAAPLLGLPPQLGASLGMVALFCGCTNSPLASICLAIEVFGGQCIALFALACAVSYMLSSYFSLYREQHFLHSKLRIVGVQRVHGRWSETDAKHFTTNDDGEN
;
A
#
# COMPACT_ATOMS: atom_id res chain seq x y z
N MET A 1 14.98 7.79 -22.44
CA MET A 1 13.70 8.09 -23.11
C MET A 1 13.27 9.48 -22.68
N VAL A 2 13.56 10.46 -23.49
CA VAL A 2 13.39 11.88 -23.19
C VAL A 2 11.96 12.26 -23.53
N ALA A 3 11.15 12.67 -22.55
CA ALA A 3 9.82 13.21 -22.81
C ALA A 3 9.96 14.61 -23.44
N ARG A 4 9.58 14.76 -24.68
CA ARG A 4 9.39 16.04 -25.34
C ARG A 4 8.12 16.69 -24.80
N VAL A 5 8.26 17.79 -24.08
CA VAL A 5 7.14 18.68 -23.80
C VAL A 5 7.03 19.63 -25.00
N VAL A 6 6.00 19.41 -25.82
CA VAL A 6 5.62 20.34 -26.89
C VAL A 6 4.64 21.34 -26.30
N TRP A 7 4.97 22.61 -26.39
CA TRP A 7 4.04 23.72 -26.11
C TRP A 7 3.42 24.15 -27.44
N ASP A 8 2.13 23.87 -27.62
CA ASP A 8 1.36 24.50 -28.69
C ASP A 8 1.01 25.94 -28.30
N HIS A 9 1.64 26.89 -29.01
CA HIS A 9 1.18 28.26 -29.10
C HIS A 9 0.58 28.46 -30.49
N GLU A 10 -0.72 28.35 -30.61
CA GLU A 10 -1.45 29.01 -31.70
C GLU A 10 -1.74 30.45 -31.31
N ALA A 11 -1.03 31.37 -31.89
CA ALA A 11 -1.48 32.67 -32.47
C ALA A 11 -0.29 33.55 -32.83
N ALA A 12 -0.28 33.98 -34.09
CA ALA A 12 0.50 35.05 -34.70
C ALA A 12 1.91 34.69 -35.23
N GLY A 13 1.95 34.65 -36.56
CA GLY A 13 3.07 34.43 -37.44
C GLY A 13 4.35 35.18 -37.14
N SER A 14 5.41 34.50 -37.35
CA SER A 14 6.62 34.91 -38.08
C SER A 14 7.85 34.09 -37.65
N SER A 15 8.49 33.47 -38.65
CA SER A 15 9.90 33.09 -38.78
C SER A 15 10.49 31.96 -37.89
N PRO A 16 11.32 31.07 -38.48
CA PRO A 16 11.83 29.87 -37.84
C PRO A 16 12.96 30.21 -36.86
N VAL A 17 12.85 29.63 -35.66
CA VAL A 17 13.93 29.68 -34.67
C VAL A 17 14.99 28.66 -35.04
N THR A 18 16.20 29.16 -35.24
CA THR A 18 17.43 28.41 -35.47
C THR A 18 17.75 27.47 -34.33
N SER A 19 18.23 26.29 -34.70
CA SER A 19 18.68 25.21 -33.80
C SER A 19 19.69 25.70 -32.75
N ILE A 20 19.42 25.36 -31.49
CA ILE A 20 20.35 25.52 -30.37
C ILE A 20 21.42 24.42 -30.47
N PRO A 21 22.73 24.76 -30.39
CA PRO A 21 23.80 23.76 -30.45
C PRO A 21 23.78 22.82 -29.25
N GLU A 22 24.09 21.55 -29.50
CA GLU A 22 24.06 20.42 -28.53
C GLU A 22 24.98 20.58 -27.30
N ASN A 23 25.89 21.55 -27.29
CA ASN A 23 26.88 21.71 -26.21
C ASN A 23 26.36 22.34 -24.90
N HIS A 24 25.08 22.74 -24.82
CA HIS A 24 24.49 23.28 -23.59
C HIS A 24 23.64 22.29 -22.82
N LEU A 25 23.44 21.05 -23.29
CA LEU A 25 22.70 20.01 -22.58
C LEU A 25 23.53 19.26 -21.53
N GLU A 26 24.86 19.22 -21.69
CA GLU A 26 25.72 18.52 -20.73
C GLU A 26 25.88 19.26 -19.40
N THR A 27 25.73 20.58 -19.37
CA THR A 27 25.81 21.38 -18.12
C THR A 27 24.56 21.28 -17.23
N PHE A 28 23.44 20.83 -17.78
CA PHE A 28 22.19 20.68 -16.99
C PHE A 28 22.05 19.28 -16.34
N VAL A 29 22.75 18.28 -16.83
CA VAL A 29 22.71 16.90 -16.35
C VAL A 29 23.79 16.60 -15.30
N SER A 30 24.87 17.40 -15.25
CA SER A 30 25.99 17.21 -14.31
C SER A 30 25.69 17.64 -12.86
N GLY A 31 24.55 18.26 -12.57
CA GLY A 31 24.14 18.68 -11.23
C GLY A 31 23.50 17.58 -10.37
N TRP A 32 23.27 16.39 -10.91
CA TRP A 32 22.66 15.26 -10.20
C TRP A 32 23.70 14.18 -9.89
N SER A 33 24.80 14.58 -9.25
CA SER A 33 25.67 13.59 -8.60
C SER A 33 24.98 13.10 -7.34
N PHE A 34 24.43 11.89 -7.40
CA PHE A 34 24.12 11.10 -6.21
C PHE A 34 25.45 10.83 -5.49
N CYS A 35 25.75 11.61 -4.46
CA CYS A 35 26.76 11.24 -3.48
C CYS A 35 26.27 9.99 -2.75
N ILE A 36 26.73 8.84 -3.19
CA ILE A 36 26.73 7.61 -2.39
C ILE A 36 27.73 7.86 -1.26
N ILE A 37 27.23 8.23 -0.07
CA ILE A 37 28.04 8.28 1.14
C ILE A 37 28.02 6.86 1.73
N PRO A 38 29.20 6.23 1.90
CA PRO A 38 29.27 4.88 2.46
C PRO A 38 28.90 4.89 3.96
N HIS A 39 28.23 3.84 4.35
CA HIS A 39 27.98 3.35 5.70
C HIS A 39 28.71 4.10 6.83
N PHE A 40 27.98 4.80 7.66
CA PHE A 40 28.16 5.18 9.05
C PHE A 40 27.57 6.58 9.35
N LEU A 41 26.23 6.70 9.17
CA LEU A 41 25.49 7.78 9.84
C LEU A 41 24.29 7.17 10.57
N PRO A 42 24.04 7.55 11.85
CA PRO A 42 22.92 6.98 12.59
C PRO A 42 21.61 7.28 11.86
N ARG A 43 20.75 6.27 11.77
CA ARG A 43 19.45 6.27 11.07
C ARG A 43 18.55 7.51 11.32
N CYS A 44 18.78 8.22 12.43
CA CYS A 44 18.07 9.46 12.75
C CYS A 44 18.37 10.64 11.81
N ILE A 45 19.57 10.69 11.19
CA ILE A 45 19.94 11.77 10.27
C ILE A 45 19.31 11.54 8.89
N GLN A 46 19.18 10.29 8.48
CA GLN A 46 18.52 9.94 7.21
C GLN A 46 17.03 10.28 7.24
N ILE A 47 16.35 10.08 8.38
CA ILE A 47 14.93 10.43 8.55
C ILE A 47 14.74 11.94 8.57
N ARG A 48 15.66 12.72 9.17
CA ARG A 48 15.64 14.19 9.12
C ARG A 48 15.87 14.71 7.70
N ALA A 49 16.83 14.15 6.96
CA ALA A 49 17.08 14.53 5.57
C ALA A 49 15.89 14.21 4.67
N PHE A 50 15.25 13.05 4.86
CA PHE A 50 14.06 12.64 4.12
C PHE A 50 12.84 13.52 4.45
N ALA A 51 12.61 13.84 5.71
CA ALA A 51 11.51 14.72 6.12
C ALA A 51 11.69 16.15 5.55
N VAL A 52 12.90 16.69 5.56
CA VAL A 52 13.21 18.00 4.95
C VAL A 52 13.05 17.95 3.44
N GLN A 53 13.40 16.85 2.80
CA GLN A 53 13.29 16.67 1.36
C GLN A 53 11.83 16.48 0.95
N LEU A 54 11.05 15.71 1.73
CA LEU A 54 9.60 15.56 1.56
C LEU A 54 8.87 16.91 1.73
N PHE A 55 9.28 17.70 2.73
CA PHE A 55 8.73 19.06 2.95
C PHE A 55 9.03 19.99 1.79
N LYS A 56 10.24 19.91 1.21
CA LYS A 56 10.61 20.64 -0.01
C LYS A 56 9.78 20.19 -1.23
N TYR A 57 9.57 18.89 -1.40
CA TYR A 57 8.74 18.36 -2.50
C TYR A 57 7.27 18.74 -2.32
N MET A 58 6.71 18.65 -1.11
CA MET A 58 5.34 19.08 -0.84
C MET A 58 5.14 20.58 -1.11
N PHE A 59 6.12 21.41 -0.74
CA PHE A 59 6.08 22.84 -1.01
C PHE A 59 6.18 23.15 -2.51
N PHE A 60 7.00 22.38 -3.23
CA PHE A 60 7.16 22.51 -4.69
C PHE A 60 5.87 22.05 -5.44
N TYR A 61 5.20 21.00 -4.96
CA TYR A 61 3.93 20.54 -5.54
C TYR A 61 2.78 21.50 -5.26
N ALA A 62 2.71 22.04 -4.05
CA ALA A 62 1.75 23.09 -3.72
C ALA A 62 1.98 24.35 -4.57
N ALA A 63 3.24 24.73 -4.80
CA ALA A 63 3.60 25.84 -5.68
C ALA A 63 3.32 25.56 -7.16
N ALA A 64 3.41 24.31 -7.62
CA ALA A 64 3.11 23.92 -9.00
C ALA A 64 1.60 23.87 -9.32
N MET A 65 0.74 23.74 -8.32
CA MET A 65 -0.73 23.78 -8.47
C MET A 65 -1.28 25.21 -8.53
N LEU A 66 -0.55 26.21 -8.01
CA LEU A 66 -0.94 27.61 -7.98
C LEU A 66 -1.06 28.32 -9.36
N PRO A 67 -0.27 27.97 -10.41
CA PRO A 67 -0.33 28.69 -11.71
C PRO A 67 -1.62 28.48 -12.51
N ARG A 68 -2.42 27.45 -12.21
CA ARG A 68 -3.68 27.20 -12.94
C ARG A 68 -4.84 28.11 -12.51
N CYS A 69 -4.70 28.84 -11.42
CA CYS A 69 -5.65 29.86 -11.02
C CYS A 69 -5.19 31.23 -11.50
N LYS A 70 -5.83 31.80 -12.54
CA LYS A 70 -5.54 33.16 -13.07
C LYS A 70 -5.55 34.24 -11.98
N ALA A 71 -6.17 34.01 -10.82
CA ALA A 71 -6.21 34.91 -9.69
C ALA A 71 -4.96 34.83 -8.78
N CYS A 72 -4.21 33.71 -8.82
CA CYS A 72 -3.06 33.46 -7.93
C CYS A 72 -1.69 33.70 -8.59
N ALA A 73 -1.66 33.92 -9.91
CA ALA A 73 -0.41 34.19 -10.66
C ALA A 73 0.45 35.35 -10.09
N PRO A 74 -0.13 36.48 -9.61
CA PRO A 74 0.66 37.55 -9.01
C PRO A 74 1.29 37.18 -7.67
N VAL A 75 0.64 36.30 -6.89
CA VAL A 75 1.15 35.83 -5.58
C VAL A 75 2.32 34.86 -5.80
N TYR A 76 2.25 34.05 -6.85
CA TYR A 76 3.36 33.18 -7.24
C TYR A 76 4.63 33.96 -7.57
N VAL A 77 4.51 35.03 -8.32
CA VAL A 77 5.67 35.89 -8.69
C VAL A 77 6.30 36.53 -7.44
N VAL A 78 5.50 36.98 -6.49
CA VAL A 78 5.99 37.59 -5.23
C VAL A 78 6.63 36.52 -4.33
N LEU A 79 6.04 35.35 -4.18
CA LEU A 79 6.62 34.24 -3.41
C LEU A 79 7.88 33.68 -4.07
N HIS A 80 7.88 33.53 -5.39
CA HIS A 80 9.06 33.11 -6.16
C HIS A 80 10.23 34.07 -5.97
N ASN A 81 9.98 35.38 -6.03
CA ASN A 81 11.02 36.40 -5.84
C ASN A 81 11.51 36.43 -4.38
N LEU A 82 10.62 36.31 -3.38
CA LEU A 82 10.99 36.23 -1.97
C LEU A 82 11.84 34.99 -1.66
N ILE A 83 11.55 33.86 -2.31
CA ILE A 83 12.33 32.61 -2.14
C ILE A 83 13.67 32.71 -2.85
N MET A 84 13.74 33.36 -4.01
CA MET A 84 14.98 33.55 -4.74
C MET A 84 15.91 34.60 -4.07
N GLU A 85 15.36 35.58 -3.36
CA GLU A 85 16.13 36.51 -2.51
C GLU A 85 16.68 35.84 -1.23
N ALA A 86 16.00 34.82 -0.71
CA ALA A 86 16.42 34.09 0.50
C ALA A 86 17.52 33.05 0.26
N ILE A 87 17.90 32.79 -1.01
CA ILE A 87 18.99 31.85 -1.36
C ILE A 87 20.21 32.68 -1.80
N PRO A 88 21.29 32.76 -1.01
CA PRO A 88 22.50 33.49 -1.42
C PRO A 88 23.25 32.68 -2.47
N CYS A 89 22.89 32.79 -3.74
CA CYS A 89 23.73 32.37 -4.85
C CYS A 89 24.40 33.58 -5.45
N ARG A 90 25.69 33.79 -5.11
CA ARG A 90 26.58 34.70 -5.84
C ARG A 90 26.91 34.09 -7.20
N VAL A 91 26.36 34.64 -8.24
CA VAL A 91 26.94 34.57 -9.58
C VAL A 91 26.79 35.95 -10.21
N ALA A 92 27.88 36.61 -10.42
CA ALA A 92 27.99 37.83 -11.23
C ALA A 92 28.54 37.48 -12.62
N PRO A 93 28.71 38.44 -13.54
CA PRO A 93 27.68 39.16 -14.30
C PRO A 93 27.91 39.02 -15.81
N ALA A 94 26.96 39.29 -16.64
CA ALA A 94 27.06 40.05 -17.88
C ALA A 94 25.80 39.94 -18.74
N GLY A 95 25.28 41.06 -19.16
CA GLY A 95 24.31 41.15 -20.25
C GLY A 95 23.20 42.18 -20.01
N TYR A 96 23.45 43.40 -20.41
CA TYR A 96 22.50 44.53 -20.43
C TYR A 96 21.21 44.19 -21.19
N PHE A 97 20.07 44.41 -20.57
CA PHE A 97 18.83 44.71 -21.28
C PHE A 97 18.28 46.04 -20.74
N SER A 98 18.48 47.09 -21.49
CA SER A 98 17.86 48.38 -21.24
C SER A 98 16.47 48.41 -21.86
N VAL A 99 15.42 48.44 -21.04
CA VAL A 99 14.07 48.77 -21.48
C VAL A 99 13.89 50.28 -21.33
N VAL A 100 13.88 50.96 -22.44
CA VAL A 100 13.60 52.41 -22.52
C VAL A 100 12.07 52.60 -22.33
N PHE A 101 11.65 53.13 -21.20
CA PHE A 101 10.29 53.61 -21.00
C PHE A 101 10.20 55.06 -21.47
N SER A 102 9.40 55.29 -22.51
CA SER A 102 8.96 56.63 -22.95
C SER A 102 7.91 57.21 -21.98
N PRO A 103 8.05 58.45 -21.52
CA PRO A 103 7.07 59.06 -20.62
C PRO A 103 5.96 59.73 -21.43
N GLN A 104 4.78 59.11 -21.48
CA GLN A 104 3.63 59.78 -22.07
C GLN A 104 2.38 59.73 -21.18
N LYS A 105 1.97 60.97 -20.77
CA LYS A 105 0.70 61.42 -20.22
C LYS A 105 0.31 61.04 -18.77
N ARG A 106 0.51 62.00 -17.87
CA ARG A 106 -0.24 62.16 -16.61
C ARG A 106 -1.72 62.33 -16.92
N TYR A 107 -2.49 61.24 -16.70
CA TYR A 107 -3.93 61.35 -16.48
C TYR A 107 -4.24 60.88 -15.04
N ASN A 108 -5.19 61.58 -14.39
CA ASN A 108 -5.59 61.48 -13.00
C ASN A 108 -5.76 60.04 -12.49
N ASN A 109 -4.68 59.46 -11.95
CA ASN A 109 -4.60 58.03 -11.61
C ASN A 109 -4.93 57.71 -10.13
N LEU A 110 -5.30 58.69 -9.29
CA LEU A 110 -5.53 58.44 -7.87
C LEU A 110 -6.81 57.60 -7.59
N LYS A 111 -7.89 57.85 -8.35
CA LYS A 111 -9.14 57.07 -8.16
C LYS A 111 -9.07 55.65 -8.69
N PHE A 112 -8.42 55.44 -9.82
CA PHE A 112 -8.19 54.12 -10.41
C PHE A 112 -7.16 53.30 -9.63
N ARG A 113 -6.14 53.93 -9.05
CA ARG A 113 -5.13 53.30 -8.21
C ARG A 113 -5.76 52.74 -6.93
N ASN A 114 -6.61 53.48 -6.23
CA ASN A 114 -7.30 53.05 -5.03
C ASN A 114 -8.29 51.87 -5.28
N ILE A 115 -9.00 51.91 -6.43
CA ILE A 115 -9.91 50.82 -6.82
C ILE A 115 -9.09 49.55 -7.17
N ARG A 116 -7.98 49.70 -7.89
CA ARG A 116 -7.10 48.59 -8.27
C ARG A 116 -6.40 47.99 -7.06
N GLU A 117 -5.92 48.80 -6.13
CA GLU A 117 -5.34 48.38 -4.86
C GLU A 117 -6.38 47.69 -3.96
N GLY A 118 -7.61 48.19 -3.89
CA GLY A 118 -8.72 47.59 -3.14
C GLY A 118 -9.12 46.19 -3.70
N ILE A 119 -9.24 46.08 -5.04
CA ILE A 119 -9.51 44.79 -5.71
C ILE A 119 -8.36 43.81 -5.53
N PHE A 120 -7.12 44.30 -5.64
CA PHE A 120 -5.91 43.47 -5.44
C PHE A 120 -5.83 42.99 -4.00
N MET A 121 -5.98 43.85 -3.02
CA MET A 121 -5.98 43.48 -1.60
C MET A 121 -7.14 42.55 -1.24
N GLY A 122 -8.31 42.72 -1.86
CA GLY A 122 -9.45 41.80 -1.72
C GLY A 122 -9.12 40.39 -2.23
N LYS A 123 -8.51 40.30 -3.40
CA LYS A 123 -8.07 39.03 -3.99
C LYS A 123 -6.95 38.36 -3.16
N VAL A 124 -5.98 39.13 -2.70
CA VAL A 124 -4.91 38.63 -1.82
C VAL A 124 -5.48 38.11 -0.50
N ARG A 125 -6.41 38.87 0.12
CA ARG A 125 -7.05 38.42 1.36
C ARG A 125 -7.89 37.17 1.17
N HIS A 126 -8.59 37.05 0.05
CA HIS A 126 -9.35 35.83 -0.30
C HIS A 126 -8.38 34.64 -0.50
N CYS A 127 -7.30 34.82 -1.23
CA CYS A 127 -6.27 33.79 -1.45
C CYS A 127 -5.63 33.35 -0.13
N LEU A 128 -5.29 34.30 0.76
CA LEU A 128 -4.72 33.99 2.08
C LEU A 128 -5.73 33.26 2.99
N ARG A 129 -7.01 33.64 2.96
CA ARG A 129 -8.04 32.92 3.70
C ARG A 129 -8.23 31.49 3.19
N SER A 130 -8.27 31.30 1.87
CA SER A 130 -8.33 29.97 1.28
C SER A 130 -7.11 29.13 1.63
N ALA A 131 -5.90 29.69 1.53
CA ALA A 131 -4.67 29.01 1.91
C ALA A 131 -4.66 28.63 3.41
N ALA A 132 -5.11 29.53 4.28
CA ALA A 132 -5.24 29.25 5.71
C ALA A 132 -6.25 28.13 5.98
N GLY A 133 -7.36 28.10 5.23
CA GLY A 133 -8.35 27.01 5.30
C GLY A 133 -7.73 25.65 4.92
N TYR A 134 -6.99 25.57 3.82
CA TYR A 134 -6.30 24.35 3.42
C TYR A 134 -5.25 23.91 4.43
N LEU A 135 -4.46 24.85 4.96
CA LEU A 135 -3.47 24.56 6.00
C LEU A 135 -4.12 24.03 7.29
N ALA A 136 -5.27 24.60 7.69
CA ALA A 136 -6.01 24.13 8.86
C ALA A 136 -6.52 22.69 8.67
N VAL A 137 -7.05 22.37 7.49
CA VAL A 137 -7.50 21.00 7.16
C VAL A 137 -6.30 20.03 7.14
N CYS A 138 -5.18 20.40 6.53
CA CYS A 138 -3.96 19.59 6.55
C CYS A 138 -3.46 19.38 7.98
N ALA A 139 -3.42 20.43 8.80
CA ALA A 139 -3.02 20.33 10.21
C ALA A 139 -3.94 19.40 11.02
N LYS A 140 -5.28 19.52 10.82
CA LYS A 140 -6.27 18.60 11.41
C LYS A 140 -5.90 17.15 11.10
N TRP A 141 -5.70 16.83 9.82
CA TRP A 141 -5.40 15.47 9.39
C TRP A 141 -4.03 14.97 9.84
N LEU A 142 -3.02 15.83 9.90
CA LEU A 142 -1.70 15.48 10.43
C LEU A 142 -1.78 15.11 11.92
N VAL A 143 -2.51 15.90 12.71
CA VAL A 143 -2.69 15.63 14.15
C VAL A 143 -3.47 14.34 14.38
N LEU A 144 -4.59 14.14 13.66
CA LEU A 144 -5.41 12.93 13.77
C LEU A 144 -4.62 11.68 13.32
N ALA A 145 -3.89 11.76 12.21
CA ALA A 145 -3.06 10.67 11.72
C ALA A 145 -1.91 10.34 12.69
N ALA A 146 -1.29 11.36 13.28
CA ALA A 146 -0.27 11.17 14.30
C ALA A 146 -0.84 10.48 15.55
N LEU A 147 -2.03 10.91 16.00
CA LEU A 147 -2.72 10.26 17.12
C LEU A 147 -2.99 8.77 16.81
N VAL A 148 -3.52 8.47 15.62
CA VAL A 148 -3.74 7.09 15.19
C VAL A 148 -2.44 6.29 15.18
N GLY A 149 -1.38 6.82 14.58
CA GLY A 149 -0.06 6.17 14.54
C GLY A 149 0.50 5.90 15.94
N CYS A 150 0.34 6.86 16.87
CA CYS A 150 0.77 6.72 18.27
C CYS A 150 -0.02 5.65 19.05
N VAL A 151 -1.28 5.40 18.69
CA VAL A 151 -2.12 4.37 19.35
C VAL A 151 -1.94 3.01 18.67
N VAL A 152 -1.98 2.99 17.34
CA VAL A 152 -1.96 1.75 16.56
C VAL A 152 -0.53 1.18 16.45
N GLY A 153 0.49 2.02 16.46
CA GLY A 153 1.90 1.60 16.43
C GLY A 153 2.28 0.66 17.58
N PRO A 154 2.09 1.05 18.84
CA PRO A 154 2.33 0.17 20.00
C PRO A 154 1.47 -1.09 19.96
N LEU A 155 0.21 -0.98 19.52
CA LEU A 155 -0.70 -2.11 19.43
C LEU A 155 -0.24 -3.13 18.38
N GLY A 156 0.20 -2.65 17.21
CA GLY A 156 0.79 -3.49 16.16
C GLY A 156 2.11 -4.13 16.61
N ALA A 157 2.96 -3.37 17.30
CA ALA A 157 4.20 -3.90 17.88
C ALA A 157 3.92 -5.00 18.92
N ALA A 158 2.99 -4.77 19.85
CA ALA A 158 2.60 -5.75 20.84
C ALA A 158 2.03 -7.03 20.19
N PHE A 159 1.24 -6.87 19.12
CA PHE A 159 0.72 -7.99 18.35
C PHE A 159 1.84 -8.79 17.66
N GLY A 160 2.79 -8.10 16.99
CA GLY A 160 3.95 -8.75 16.36
C GLY A 160 4.83 -9.49 17.37
N LEU A 161 5.12 -8.87 18.53
CA LEU A 161 5.89 -9.50 19.60
C LEU A 161 5.16 -10.71 20.20
N ALA A 162 3.83 -10.63 20.39
CA ALA A 162 3.03 -11.76 20.88
C ALA A 162 3.05 -12.94 19.88
N LEU A 163 3.02 -12.67 18.57
CA LEU A 163 3.14 -13.70 17.54
C LEU A 163 4.53 -14.33 17.49
N ASN A 164 5.58 -13.53 17.65
CA ASN A 164 6.95 -14.04 17.74
C ASN A 164 7.11 -14.94 18.97
N TRP A 165 6.58 -14.52 20.12
CA TRP A 165 6.53 -15.34 21.33
C TRP A 165 5.75 -16.65 21.10
N ALA A 166 4.57 -16.59 20.48
CA ALA A 166 3.74 -17.75 20.19
C ALA A 166 4.47 -18.77 19.29
N ASN A 167 5.13 -18.29 18.23
CA ASN A 167 5.89 -19.13 17.31
C ASN A 167 7.13 -19.76 18.00
N ALA A 168 7.86 -18.99 18.82
CA ALA A 168 9.01 -19.49 19.58
C ALA A 168 8.58 -20.53 20.62
N THR A 169 7.47 -20.29 21.33
CA THR A 169 6.90 -21.22 22.33
C THR A 169 6.47 -22.53 21.65
N ARG A 170 5.79 -22.45 20.49
CA ARG A 170 5.41 -23.64 19.73
C ARG A 170 6.64 -24.44 19.27
N ALA A 171 7.68 -23.76 18.79
CA ALA A 171 8.92 -24.41 18.36
C ALA A 171 9.62 -25.14 19.52
N ALA A 172 9.59 -24.55 20.73
CA ALA A 172 10.13 -25.16 21.93
C ALA A 172 9.24 -26.31 22.48
N GLN A 173 7.93 -26.27 22.20
CA GLN A 173 6.94 -27.22 22.73
C GLN A 173 6.04 -27.76 21.62
N PRO A 174 6.52 -28.71 20.78
CA PRO A 174 5.77 -29.23 19.62
C PRO A 174 4.43 -29.89 19.97
N TRP A 175 4.27 -30.37 21.20
CA TRP A 175 3.02 -31.00 21.66
C TRP A 175 1.82 -30.03 21.68
N LEU A 176 2.06 -28.71 21.72
CA LEU A 176 1.01 -27.68 21.65
C LEU A 176 0.14 -27.83 20.39
N LEU A 177 0.68 -28.38 19.32
CA LEU A 177 -0.06 -28.66 18.09
C LEU A 177 -1.32 -29.50 18.31
N TYR A 178 -1.28 -30.48 19.21
CA TYR A 178 -2.41 -31.35 19.48
C TYR A 178 -3.54 -30.64 20.25
N LEU A 179 -3.30 -29.47 20.79
CA LEU A 179 -4.31 -28.61 21.40
C LEU A 179 -5.00 -27.65 20.40
N LEU A 180 -4.59 -27.66 19.13
CA LEU A 180 -5.21 -26.82 18.10
C LEU A 180 -6.75 -26.99 18.02
N PRO A 181 -7.36 -28.18 18.10
CA PRO A 181 -8.80 -28.34 18.12
C PRO A 181 -9.47 -27.62 19.30
N ILE A 182 -8.84 -27.67 20.49
CA ILE A 182 -9.35 -27.01 21.70
C ILE A 182 -9.24 -25.49 21.54
N ALA A 183 -8.12 -24.98 21.03
CA ALA A 183 -7.96 -23.57 20.71
C ALA A 183 -9.03 -23.07 19.73
N GLY A 184 -9.36 -23.87 18.72
CA GLY A 184 -10.45 -23.59 17.80
C GLY A 184 -11.82 -23.43 18.48
N LEU A 185 -12.15 -24.34 19.42
CA LEU A 185 -13.37 -24.23 20.22
C LEU A 185 -13.43 -22.91 21.00
N VAL A 186 -12.32 -22.52 21.63
CA VAL A 186 -12.22 -21.26 22.37
C VAL A 186 -12.41 -20.06 21.42
N ILE A 187 -11.78 -20.09 20.25
CA ILE A 187 -11.91 -19.03 19.24
C ILE A 187 -13.38 -18.87 18.82
N VAL A 188 -14.04 -19.97 18.45
CA VAL A 188 -15.46 -19.92 18.02
C VAL A 188 -16.35 -19.44 19.18
N PHE A 189 -16.11 -19.90 20.39
CA PHE A 189 -16.86 -19.43 21.57
C PHE A 189 -16.69 -17.92 21.78
N LEU A 190 -15.47 -17.40 21.71
CA LEU A 190 -15.22 -15.97 21.87
C LEU A 190 -15.96 -15.13 20.82
N TYR A 191 -15.92 -15.52 19.55
CA TYR A 191 -16.62 -14.79 18.49
C TYR A 191 -18.14 -14.92 18.62
N SER A 192 -18.67 -16.11 18.88
CA SER A 192 -20.11 -16.30 19.02
C SER A 192 -20.71 -15.53 20.20
N HIS A 193 -19.91 -15.28 21.24
CA HIS A 193 -20.38 -14.57 22.44
C HIS A 193 -20.15 -13.04 22.37
N PHE A 194 -19.01 -12.60 21.86
CA PHE A 194 -18.62 -11.18 21.92
C PHE A 194 -18.80 -10.40 20.61
N ASP A 195 -18.84 -11.08 19.47
CA ASP A 195 -18.99 -10.45 18.15
C ASP A 195 -19.79 -11.33 17.17
N PRO A 196 -21.05 -11.68 17.51
CA PRO A 196 -21.86 -12.61 16.72
C PRO A 196 -22.13 -12.10 15.30
N ASP A 197 -22.18 -10.77 15.10
CA ASP A 197 -22.47 -10.13 13.81
C ASP A 197 -21.20 -9.82 13.00
N GLY A 198 -20.04 -9.82 13.64
CA GLY A 198 -18.80 -9.32 13.05
C GLY A 198 -17.95 -10.35 12.28
N GLY A 199 -17.98 -11.62 12.68
CA GLY A 199 -17.27 -12.71 11.99
C GLY A 199 -15.74 -12.66 11.96
N GLY A 200 -15.09 -11.53 12.28
CA GLY A 200 -13.63 -11.37 12.36
C GLY A 200 -12.87 -11.73 11.08
N SER A 201 -13.41 -11.39 9.91
CA SER A 201 -12.78 -11.57 8.61
C SER A 201 -12.16 -10.26 8.12
N THR A 202 -11.03 -10.32 7.42
CA THR A 202 -10.38 -9.15 6.78
C THR A 202 -11.35 -8.40 5.85
N ASN A 203 -12.31 -9.08 5.25
CA ASN A 203 -13.37 -8.46 4.44
C ASN A 203 -14.18 -7.40 5.21
N GLN A 204 -14.34 -7.55 6.53
CA GLN A 204 -15.11 -6.63 7.35
C GLN A 204 -14.53 -5.21 7.38
N VAL A 205 -13.21 -5.08 7.34
CA VAL A 205 -12.58 -3.75 7.29
C VAL A 205 -12.84 -3.05 5.95
N PHE A 206 -12.88 -3.80 4.84
CA PHE A 206 -13.19 -3.24 3.52
C PHE A 206 -14.65 -2.78 3.42
N VAL A 207 -15.58 -3.58 3.96
CA VAL A 207 -17.00 -3.18 4.08
C VAL A 207 -17.12 -1.92 4.93
N SER A 208 -16.43 -1.85 6.07
CA SER A 208 -16.42 -0.68 6.95
C SER A 208 -15.92 0.58 6.23
N VAL A 209 -14.85 0.48 5.47
CA VAL A 209 -14.31 1.60 4.69
C VAL A 209 -15.28 2.02 3.58
N ARG A 210 -15.92 1.08 2.89
CA ARG A 210 -16.84 1.35 1.78
C ARG A 210 -18.18 1.92 2.25
N GLU A 211 -18.78 1.30 3.28
CA GLU A 211 -20.07 1.73 3.81
C GLU A 211 -19.99 2.92 4.77
N HIS A 212 -18.80 3.43 5.03
CA HIS A 212 -18.57 4.55 5.96
C HIS A 212 -19.05 4.25 7.39
N LYS A 213 -19.10 2.97 7.78
CA LYS A 213 -19.50 2.53 9.12
C LYS A 213 -18.31 1.98 9.88
N PRO A 214 -17.81 2.66 10.92
CA PRO A 214 -16.67 2.19 11.67
C PRO A 214 -17.01 0.88 12.41
N MET A 215 -16.03 -0.03 12.39
CA MET A 215 -16.10 -1.35 13.04
C MET A 215 -16.26 -1.22 14.56
N THR A 216 -16.70 -2.30 15.21
CA THR A 216 -16.78 -2.36 16.67
C THR A 216 -15.38 -2.46 17.29
N LEU A 217 -15.16 -1.83 18.45
CA LEU A 217 -13.90 -1.93 19.16
C LEU A 217 -13.61 -3.37 19.64
N ARG A 218 -14.68 -4.17 19.84
CA ARG A 218 -14.58 -5.56 20.29
C ARG A 218 -13.79 -6.44 19.31
N THR A 219 -13.83 -6.12 18.03
CA THR A 219 -13.09 -6.85 16.99
C THR A 219 -11.56 -6.81 17.22
N ALA A 220 -11.00 -5.71 17.78
CA ALA A 220 -9.58 -5.60 18.03
C ALA A 220 -9.02 -6.65 19.01
N PRO A 221 -9.50 -6.76 20.25
CA PRO A 221 -9.00 -7.78 21.18
C PRO A 221 -9.33 -9.22 20.72
N LEU A 222 -10.46 -9.42 20.04
CA LEU A 222 -10.82 -10.74 19.52
C LEU A 222 -9.86 -11.22 18.44
N ILE A 223 -9.57 -10.39 17.44
CA ILE A 223 -8.65 -10.78 16.37
C ILE A 223 -7.21 -10.92 16.88
N PHE A 224 -6.81 -10.07 17.84
CA PHE A 224 -5.50 -10.18 18.50
C PHE A 224 -5.36 -11.55 19.18
N ALA A 225 -6.25 -11.86 20.12
CA ALA A 225 -6.19 -13.11 20.90
C ALA A 225 -6.32 -14.34 20.02
N SER A 226 -7.30 -14.37 19.11
CA SER A 226 -7.57 -15.52 18.26
C SER A 226 -6.43 -15.80 17.27
N THR A 227 -5.78 -14.76 16.71
CA THR A 227 -4.64 -14.96 15.81
C THR A 227 -3.41 -15.45 16.57
N VAL A 228 -3.14 -14.91 17.77
CA VAL A 228 -2.06 -15.41 18.63
C VAL A 228 -2.30 -16.87 19.00
N MET A 229 -3.53 -17.25 19.36
CA MET A 229 -3.88 -18.63 19.65
C MET A 229 -3.70 -19.54 18.41
N THR A 230 -4.14 -19.10 17.23
CA THR A 230 -3.95 -19.86 15.99
C THR A 230 -2.46 -20.16 15.75
N HIS A 231 -1.58 -19.17 15.92
CA HIS A 231 -0.13 -19.34 15.74
C HIS A 231 0.51 -20.20 16.83
N LEU A 232 0.11 -20.02 18.09
CA LEU A 232 0.62 -20.76 19.24
C LEU A 232 0.38 -22.26 19.09
N PHE A 233 -0.81 -22.63 18.62
CA PHE A 233 -1.23 -24.01 18.47
C PHE A 233 -1.00 -24.59 17.06
N GLY A 234 -0.31 -23.86 16.16
CA GLY A 234 0.18 -24.39 14.90
C GLY A 234 -0.78 -24.30 13.72
N GLY A 235 -1.83 -23.48 13.78
CA GLY A 235 -2.62 -23.18 12.59
C GLY A 235 -1.79 -22.41 11.55
N SER A 236 -2.00 -22.69 10.27
CA SER A 236 -1.30 -22.06 9.16
C SER A 236 -2.00 -20.75 8.76
N SER A 237 -1.44 -19.61 9.18
CA SER A 237 -1.97 -18.29 8.85
C SER A 237 -0.87 -17.24 8.91
N GLY A 238 -1.16 -16.05 8.37
CA GLY A 238 -0.35 -14.84 8.49
C GLY A 238 -0.86 -13.92 9.60
N ARG A 239 -0.30 -12.72 9.64
CA ARG A 239 -0.55 -11.70 10.67
C ARG A 239 -1.10 -10.39 10.09
N GLU A 240 -0.89 -10.11 8.80
CA GLU A 240 -1.15 -8.81 8.20
C GLU A 240 -2.65 -8.51 8.03
N GLY A 241 -3.46 -9.51 7.61
CA GLY A 241 -4.91 -9.34 7.55
C GLY A 241 -5.52 -9.05 8.92
N ALA A 242 -5.02 -9.72 9.96
CA ALA A 242 -5.40 -9.44 11.34
C ALA A 242 -4.96 -8.03 11.79
N ALA A 243 -3.79 -7.55 11.33
CA ALA A 243 -3.32 -6.20 11.61
C ALA A 243 -4.22 -5.12 10.98
N LEU A 244 -4.69 -5.34 9.75
CA LEU A 244 -5.63 -4.43 9.09
C LEU A 244 -6.93 -4.29 9.90
N LEU A 245 -7.47 -5.41 10.38
CA LEU A 245 -8.64 -5.44 11.25
C LEU A 245 -8.38 -4.72 12.59
N LEU A 246 -7.26 -5.03 13.21
CA LEU A 246 -6.85 -4.45 14.49
C LEU A 246 -6.74 -2.93 14.40
N GLY A 247 -5.95 -2.44 13.43
CA GLY A 247 -5.74 -1.01 13.21
C GLY A 247 -7.01 -0.30 12.76
N GLY A 248 -7.75 -0.87 11.82
CA GLY A 248 -8.98 -0.29 11.29
C GLY A 248 -10.09 -0.17 12.35
N SER A 249 -10.26 -1.18 13.22
CA SER A 249 -11.27 -1.14 14.28
C SER A 249 -10.95 -0.09 15.35
N VAL A 250 -9.69 0.00 15.81
CA VAL A 250 -9.29 0.98 16.83
C VAL A 250 -9.39 2.40 16.28
N SER A 251 -8.84 2.66 15.09
CA SER A 251 -8.83 4.00 14.51
C SER A 251 -10.22 4.50 14.10
N GLY A 252 -11.08 3.60 13.61
CA GLY A 252 -12.48 3.93 13.33
C GLY A 252 -13.24 4.37 14.59
N GLN A 253 -12.95 3.77 15.75
CA GLN A 253 -13.53 4.20 17.03
C GLN A 253 -12.94 5.51 17.54
N ILE A 254 -11.64 5.76 17.33
CA ILE A 254 -11.04 7.08 17.60
C ILE A 254 -11.81 8.16 16.82
N GLY A 255 -12.13 7.92 15.53
CA GLY A 255 -12.94 8.83 14.73
C GLY A 255 -14.31 9.13 15.36
N LYS A 256 -15.00 8.13 15.91
CA LYS A 256 -16.27 8.32 16.63
C LYS A 256 -16.11 9.15 17.90
N VAL A 257 -15.06 8.90 18.70
CA VAL A 257 -14.79 9.66 19.94
C VAL A 257 -14.59 11.15 19.62
N PHE A 258 -13.94 11.46 18.49
CA PHE A 258 -13.80 12.85 18.02
C PHE A 258 -15.01 13.38 17.26
N HIS A 259 -16.13 12.66 17.24
CA HIS A 259 -17.39 13.06 16.57
C HIS A 259 -17.17 13.43 15.10
N LEU A 260 -16.29 12.70 14.41
CA LEU A 260 -16.03 12.94 13.00
C LEU A 260 -17.20 12.45 12.14
N GLU A 261 -17.40 13.09 11.00
CA GLU A 261 -18.38 12.64 10.00
C GLU A 261 -18.03 11.23 9.47
N ASN A 262 -19.00 10.50 8.96
CA ASN A 262 -18.81 9.14 8.46
C ASN A 262 -17.71 9.06 7.37
N ARG A 263 -17.60 10.08 6.52
CA ARG A 263 -16.54 10.18 5.50
C ARG A 263 -15.15 10.32 6.13
N ASP A 264 -15.03 11.13 7.17
CA ASP A 264 -13.80 11.32 7.94
C ASP A 264 -13.45 10.04 8.73
N CYS A 265 -14.44 9.32 9.27
CA CYS A 265 -14.25 8.02 9.92
C CYS A 265 -13.68 6.97 8.96
N ARG A 266 -14.05 6.99 7.67
CA ARG A 266 -13.42 6.17 6.62
C ARG A 266 -11.92 6.44 6.53
N LEU A 267 -11.51 7.71 6.46
CA LEU A 267 -10.09 8.08 6.42
C LEU A 267 -9.35 7.63 7.68
N MET A 268 -9.99 7.77 8.86
CA MET A 268 -9.41 7.28 10.12
C MET A 268 -9.19 5.77 10.10
N THR A 269 -10.17 4.99 9.61
CA THR A 269 -10.03 3.54 9.46
C THR A 269 -8.85 3.19 8.55
N MET A 270 -8.72 3.89 7.41
CA MET A 270 -7.59 3.71 6.50
C MET A 270 -6.24 4.07 7.15
N CYS A 271 -6.17 5.15 7.95
CA CYS A 271 -4.96 5.49 8.71
C CYS A 271 -4.55 4.37 9.67
N GLY A 272 -5.53 3.77 10.34
CA GLY A 272 -5.27 2.65 11.25
C GLY A 272 -4.81 1.38 10.53
N MET A 273 -5.42 1.07 9.38
CA MET A 273 -4.97 -0.04 8.52
C MET A 273 -3.51 0.15 8.11
N ALA A 274 -3.16 1.33 7.57
CA ALA A 274 -1.79 1.64 7.15
C ALA A 274 -0.80 1.61 8.33
N GLY A 275 -1.18 2.20 9.47
CA GLY A 275 -0.34 2.25 10.67
C GLY A 275 -0.05 0.88 11.26
N ALA A 276 -1.06 0.00 11.39
CA ALA A 276 -0.90 -1.34 11.94
C ALA A 276 -0.12 -2.27 11.00
N PHE A 277 -0.42 -2.23 9.70
CA PHE A 277 0.31 -3.01 8.70
C PHE A 277 1.79 -2.62 8.71
N SER A 278 2.06 -1.32 8.66
CA SER A 278 3.41 -0.78 8.69
C SER A 278 4.17 -1.13 9.98
N ALA A 279 3.50 -1.06 11.14
CA ALA A 279 4.09 -1.40 12.43
C ALA A 279 4.58 -2.85 12.50
N ILE A 280 3.87 -3.78 11.84
CA ILE A 280 4.21 -5.20 11.86
C ILE A 280 5.22 -5.57 10.78
N PHE A 281 5.11 -4.98 9.59
CA PHE A 281 5.90 -5.36 8.43
C PHE A 281 7.15 -4.50 8.24
N GLY A 282 7.12 -3.26 8.75
CA GLY A 282 8.24 -2.33 8.60
C GLY A 282 8.26 -1.61 7.24
N THR A 283 7.15 -1.62 6.48
CA THR A 283 7.04 -1.09 5.11
C THR A 283 6.00 0.03 5.03
N PRO A 284 6.34 1.28 5.39
CA PRO A 284 5.38 2.38 5.48
C PRO A 284 4.82 2.83 4.12
N LEU A 285 5.59 2.80 3.06
CA LEU A 285 5.11 3.18 1.72
C LEU A 285 4.15 2.12 1.18
N ALA A 286 4.56 0.85 1.22
CA ALA A 286 3.70 -0.25 0.77
C ALA A 286 2.40 -0.31 1.56
N ALA A 287 2.44 -0.17 2.90
CA ALA A 287 1.27 -0.14 3.76
C ALA A 287 0.30 0.99 3.40
N THR A 288 0.85 2.18 3.14
CA THR A 288 0.07 3.35 2.73
C THR A 288 -0.62 3.10 1.39
N ILE A 289 0.15 2.75 0.35
CA ILE A 289 -0.40 2.54 -0.99
C ILE A 289 -1.37 1.35 -1.00
N PHE A 290 -1.06 0.26 -0.29
CA PHE A 290 -1.94 -0.89 -0.16
C PHE A 290 -3.32 -0.50 0.38
N THR A 291 -3.36 0.31 1.43
CA THR A 291 -4.61 0.76 2.03
C THR A 291 -5.44 1.62 1.08
N LEU A 292 -4.78 2.41 0.20
CA LEU A 292 -5.47 3.23 -0.79
C LEU A 292 -5.98 2.42 -2.00
N GLU A 293 -5.30 1.32 -2.32
CA GLU A 293 -5.50 0.56 -3.55
C GLU A 293 -6.42 -0.65 -3.37
N VAL A 294 -6.36 -1.29 -2.17
CA VAL A 294 -6.98 -2.60 -1.95
C VAL A 294 -8.50 -2.57 -1.84
N VAL A 295 -9.10 -1.46 -1.42
CA VAL A 295 -10.55 -1.36 -1.18
C VAL A 295 -11.31 -1.27 -2.51
N ASP A 296 -10.88 -0.38 -3.40
CA ASP A 296 -11.53 -0.11 -4.68
C ASP A 296 -10.48 -0.25 -5.80
N VAL A 297 -10.46 -1.37 -6.49
CA VAL A 297 -9.52 -1.64 -7.59
C VAL A 297 -9.80 -0.70 -8.77
N GLY A 298 -8.76 0.02 -9.18
CA GLY A 298 -8.84 1.00 -10.26
C GLY A 298 -9.18 2.42 -9.80
N SER A 299 -9.32 2.67 -8.49
CA SER A 299 -9.51 4.01 -7.94
C SER A 299 -8.72 4.16 -6.64
N MET A 300 -7.93 5.22 -6.54
CA MET A 300 -7.18 5.55 -5.34
C MET A 300 -7.73 6.80 -4.66
N GLN A 301 -7.90 6.73 -3.35
CA GLN A 301 -8.35 7.88 -2.55
C GLN A 301 -7.16 8.72 -2.09
N TYR A 302 -6.65 9.58 -2.97
CA TYR A 302 -5.49 10.43 -2.68
C TYR A 302 -5.64 11.34 -1.46
N ALA A 303 -6.86 11.67 -1.05
CA ALA A 303 -7.10 12.42 0.19
C ALA A 303 -6.57 11.70 1.44
N ALA A 304 -6.52 10.36 1.41
CA ALA A 304 -5.99 9.53 2.49
C ALA A 304 -4.45 9.38 2.44
N LEU A 305 -3.78 9.76 1.36
CA LEU A 305 -2.35 9.51 1.16
C LEU A 305 -1.50 10.08 2.29
N LEU A 306 -1.63 11.38 2.55
CA LEU A 306 -0.82 12.03 3.58
C LEU A 306 -1.16 11.51 5.00
N PRO A 307 -2.44 11.41 5.40
CA PRO A 307 -2.79 10.87 6.71
C PRO A 307 -2.32 9.42 6.92
N CYS A 308 -2.52 8.54 5.94
CA CYS A 308 -2.07 7.15 6.02
C CYS A 308 -0.55 7.04 6.11
N LEU A 309 0.19 7.84 5.34
CA LEU A 309 1.64 7.85 5.37
C LEU A 309 2.19 8.29 6.73
N VAL A 310 1.62 9.34 7.33
CA VAL A 310 2.02 9.80 8.67
C VAL A 310 1.76 8.74 9.72
N SER A 311 0.58 8.11 9.69
CA SER A 311 0.24 7.01 10.59
C SER A 311 1.19 5.81 10.41
N ALA A 312 1.50 5.44 9.17
CA ALA A 312 2.40 4.33 8.83
C ALA A 312 3.84 4.58 9.29
N LEU A 313 4.37 5.79 9.06
CA LEU A 313 5.72 6.17 9.51
C LEU A 313 5.84 6.16 11.04
N LEU A 314 4.83 6.68 11.75
CA LEU A 314 4.81 6.62 13.21
C LEU A 314 4.65 5.18 13.71
N GLY A 315 3.84 4.37 13.04
CA GLY A 315 3.68 2.95 13.34
C GLY A 315 5.02 2.20 13.31
N VAL A 316 5.76 2.32 12.22
CA VAL A 316 7.10 1.71 12.07
C VAL A 316 8.11 2.27 13.08
N PHE A 317 8.10 3.59 13.29
CA PHE A 317 9.03 4.22 14.24
C PHE A 317 8.82 3.69 15.65
N ILE A 318 7.58 3.58 16.10
CA ILE A 318 7.24 3.11 17.44
C ILE A 318 7.50 1.61 17.57
N SER A 319 7.10 0.80 16.57
CA SER A 319 7.34 -0.64 16.61
C SER A 319 8.83 -1.00 16.65
N GLY A 320 9.66 -0.27 15.91
CA GLY A 320 11.11 -0.41 15.96
C GLY A 320 11.71 -0.03 17.34
N ARG A 321 11.11 0.96 18.04
CA ARG A 321 11.50 1.30 19.41
C ARG A 321 11.08 0.25 20.43
N MET A 322 10.01 -0.49 20.17
CA MET A 322 9.56 -1.62 20.99
C MET A 322 10.30 -2.94 20.69
N GLY A 323 11.26 -2.94 19.76
CA GLY A 323 12.10 -4.10 19.46
C GLY A 323 11.56 -5.02 18.36
N LEU A 324 10.53 -4.61 17.61
CA LEU A 324 10.09 -5.36 16.43
C LEU A 324 10.94 -4.97 15.23
N ALA A 325 11.69 -5.93 14.68
CA ALA A 325 12.50 -5.70 13.49
C ALA A 325 11.63 -5.66 12.23
N PRO A 326 11.94 -4.78 11.25
CA PRO A 326 11.27 -4.77 9.96
C PRO A 326 11.65 -6.03 9.15
N GLU A 327 10.72 -6.51 8.34
CA GLU A 327 10.98 -7.57 7.36
C GLU A 327 11.81 -6.98 6.21
N SER A 328 13.01 -7.50 6.01
CA SER A 328 13.89 -7.09 4.92
C SER A 328 14.77 -8.26 4.49
N PHE A 329 14.88 -8.45 3.19
CA PHE A 329 15.68 -9.49 2.59
C PHE A 329 16.73 -8.88 1.66
N VAL A 330 17.90 -9.50 1.59
CA VAL A 330 18.94 -9.08 0.67
C VAL A 330 18.79 -9.84 -0.64
N LEU A 331 18.57 -9.12 -1.74
CA LEU A 331 18.54 -9.73 -3.07
C LEU A 331 19.97 -10.14 -3.46
N LYS A 332 20.23 -11.44 -3.48
CA LYS A 332 21.57 -12.01 -3.77
C LYS A 332 21.86 -12.17 -5.26
N ALA A 333 20.86 -12.00 -6.12
CA ALA A 333 20.99 -12.17 -7.57
C ALA A 333 20.60 -10.90 -8.31
N GLU A 334 21.57 -10.24 -8.93
CA GLU A 334 21.33 -9.13 -9.86
C GLU A 334 21.23 -9.67 -11.29
N VAL A 335 20.13 -9.35 -11.96
CA VAL A 335 19.89 -9.75 -13.35
C VAL A 335 19.58 -8.50 -14.17
N ALA A 336 20.34 -8.32 -15.24
CA ALA A 336 20.12 -7.22 -16.19
C ALA A 336 18.77 -7.39 -16.90
N ALA A 337 18.08 -6.28 -17.14
CA ALA A 337 16.79 -6.22 -17.86
C ALA A 337 17.01 -6.38 -19.39
N THR A 338 17.60 -7.51 -19.81
CA THR A 338 17.76 -7.85 -21.24
C THR A 338 16.41 -8.28 -21.83
N PRO A 339 16.19 -8.15 -23.15
CA PRO A 339 14.92 -8.59 -23.79
C PRO A 339 14.56 -10.04 -23.46
N LEU A 340 15.56 -10.94 -23.39
CA LEU A 340 15.34 -12.35 -23.05
C LEU A 340 14.85 -12.50 -21.59
N ASN A 341 15.47 -11.78 -20.66
CA ASN A 341 15.07 -11.84 -19.25
C ASN A 341 13.70 -11.20 -19.04
N LEU A 342 13.34 -10.17 -19.80
CA LEU A 342 11.98 -9.59 -19.76
C LEU A 342 10.94 -10.62 -20.19
N VAL A 343 11.18 -11.39 -21.27
CA VAL A 343 10.27 -12.47 -21.71
C VAL A 343 10.17 -13.55 -20.61
N ARG A 344 11.28 -13.96 -20.01
CA ARG A 344 11.28 -14.95 -18.92
C ARG A 344 10.46 -14.48 -17.72
N VAL A 345 10.60 -13.22 -17.34
CA VAL A 345 9.82 -12.60 -16.24
C VAL A 345 8.33 -12.49 -16.59
N ILE A 346 7.97 -12.21 -17.84
CA ILE A 346 6.59 -12.23 -18.30
C ILE A 346 6.00 -13.65 -18.14
N LEU A 347 6.73 -14.68 -18.55
CA LEU A 347 6.27 -16.06 -18.40
C LEU A 347 6.12 -16.46 -16.92
N LEU A 348 7.07 -16.08 -16.07
CA LEU A 348 6.97 -16.30 -14.62
C LEU A 348 5.77 -15.56 -14.04
N GLY A 349 5.55 -14.29 -14.41
CA GLY A 349 4.41 -13.50 -14.00
C GLY A 349 3.07 -14.12 -14.40
N ALA A 350 2.99 -14.72 -15.59
CA ALA A 350 1.80 -15.43 -16.05
C ALA A 350 1.52 -16.71 -15.23
N LEU A 351 2.57 -17.47 -14.90
CA LEU A 351 2.44 -18.63 -14.00
C LEU A 351 1.98 -18.22 -12.60
N LEU A 352 2.52 -17.12 -12.08
CA LEU A 352 2.12 -16.56 -10.78
C LEU A 352 0.68 -16.04 -10.80
N ALA A 353 0.22 -15.47 -11.91
CA ALA A 353 -1.19 -15.10 -12.07
C ALA A 353 -2.12 -16.33 -12.01
N ALA A 354 -1.78 -17.41 -12.70
CA ALA A 354 -2.53 -18.65 -12.62
C ALA A 354 -2.54 -19.23 -11.20
N LEU A 355 -1.39 -19.20 -10.53
CA LEU A 355 -1.28 -19.63 -9.13
C LEU A 355 -2.10 -18.74 -8.19
N SER A 356 -2.17 -17.41 -8.43
CA SER A 356 -2.98 -16.48 -7.62
C SER A 356 -4.47 -16.79 -7.73
N ILE A 357 -4.95 -17.10 -8.93
CA ILE A 357 -6.34 -17.53 -9.17
C ILE A 357 -6.64 -18.81 -8.36
N PHE A 358 -5.76 -19.80 -8.49
CA PHE A 358 -5.92 -21.07 -7.79
C PHE A 358 -5.90 -20.89 -6.27
N PHE A 359 -5.01 -20.06 -5.75
CA PHE A 359 -4.93 -19.75 -4.31
C PHE A 359 -6.21 -19.07 -3.81
N CYS A 360 -6.71 -18.05 -4.51
CA CYS A 360 -7.94 -17.35 -4.13
C CYS A 360 -9.16 -18.28 -4.14
N GLU A 361 -9.31 -19.10 -5.19
CA GLU A 361 -10.40 -20.06 -5.30
C GLU A 361 -10.34 -21.14 -4.22
N LEU A 362 -9.15 -21.62 -3.89
CA LEU A 362 -8.95 -22.58 -2.82
C LEU A 362 -9.40 -22.01 -1.47
N LEU A 363 -8.99 -20.80 -1.13
CA LEU A 363 -9.40 -20.11 0.10
C LEU A 363 -10.90 -19.80 0.15
N HIS A 364 -11.51 -19.52 -0.99
CA HIS A 364 -12.96 -19.26 -1.07
C HIS A 364 -13.81 -20.54 -1.02
N THR A 365 -13.25 -21.65 -1.51
CA THR A 365 -13.97 -22.92 -1.57
C THR A 365 -13.87 -23.70 -0.27
N ALA A 366 -12.74 -23.61 0.45
CA ALA A 366 -12.52 -24.34 1.69
C ALA A 366 -13.61 -24.10 2.76
N PRO A 367 -14.01 -22.86 3.09
CA PRO A 367 -15.09 -22.63 4.04
C PRO A 367 -16.42 -23.25 3.61
N LYS A 368 -16.77 -23.16 2.32
CA LYS A 368 -18.01 -23.74 1.77
C LYS A 368 -18.01 -25.25 1.89
N LEU A 369 -16.86 -25.89 1.67
CA LEU A 369 -16.71 -27.34 1.82
C LEU A 369 -16.88 -27.75 3.29
N TYR A 370 -16.25 -27.02 4.22
CA TYR A 370 -16.43 -27.24 5.65
C TYR A 370 -17.89 -27.05 6.07
N GLU A 371 -18.58 -26.04 5.56
CA GLU A 371 -20.00 -25.78 5.83
C GLU A 371 -20.90 -26.90 5.36
N LYS A 372 -20.61 -27.47 4.21
CA LYS A 372 -21.37 -28.59 3.64
C LYS A 372 -21.18 -29.88 4.44
N VAL A 373 -19.95 -30.14 4.95
CA VAL A 373 -19.62 -31.38 5.65
C VAL A 373 -19.94 -31.26 7.16
N PHE A 374 -19.67 -30.11 7.76
CA PHE A 374 -19.83 -29.86 9.20
C PHE A 374 -20.73 -28.64 9.41
N PRO A 375 -22.03 -28.81 9.69
CA PRO A 375 -22.98 -27.69 9.79
C PRO A 375 -22.64 -26.69 10.91
N THR A 376 -22.11 -27.19 12.05
CA THR A 376 -21.82 -26.32 13.20
C THR A 376 -20.40 -25.77 13.18
N PRO A 377 -20.20 -24.49 13.51
CA PRO A 377 -18.85 -23.87 13.56
C PRO A 377 -17.89 -24.61 14.50
N TYR A 378 -18.40 -25.14 15.61
CA TYR A 378 -17.61 -25.90 16.60
C TYR A 378 -17.03 -27.19 16.01
N LEU A 379 -17.80 -27.94 15.24
CA LEU A 379 -17.33 -29.15 14.57
C LEU A 379 -16.31 -28.82 13.47
N ARG A 380 -16.49 -27.70 12.75
CA ARG A 380 -15.55 -27.25 11.70
C ARG A 380 -14.15 -27.02 12.27
N VAL A 381 -14.03 -26.26 13.37
CA VAL A 381 -12.72 -25.96 13.95
C VAL A 381 -12.06 -27.19 14.58
N VAL A 382 -12.85 -28.10 15.19
CA VAL A 382 -12.32 -29.37 15.70
C VAL A 382 -11.79 -30.23 14.56
N ALA A 383 -12.60 -30.44 13.52
CA ALA A 383 -12.18 -31.21 12.35
C ALA A 383 -10.96 -30.62 11.66
N GLY A 384 -10.93 -29.27 11.47
CA GLY A 384 -9.78 -28.57 10.90
C GLY A 384 -8.52 -28.71 11.76
N GLY A 385 -8.65 -28.52 13.07
CA GLY A 385 -7.54 -28.66 14.01
C GLY A 385 -6.97 -30.07 14.05
N VAL A 386 -7.83 -31.08 14.08
CA VAL A 386 -7.40 -32.50 14.01
C VAL A 386 -6.70 -32.79 12.67
N LEU A 387 -7.27 -32.31 11.56
CA LEU A 387 -6.71 -32.55 10.23
C LEU A 387 -5.33 -31.92 10.08
N ILE A 388 -5.14 -30.68 10.56
CA ILE A 388 -3.82 -30.00 10.54
C ILE A 388 -2.82 -30.73 11.42
N ALA A 389 -3.20 -31.11 12.63
CA ALA A 389 -2.33 -31.86 13.52
C ALA A 389 -1.92 -33.22 12.90
N ALA A 390 -2.86 -33.94 12.31
CA ALA A 390 -2.61 -35.21 11.63
C ALA A 390 -1.67 -35.05 10.42
N LEU A 391 -1.94 -34.05 9.56
CA LEU A 391 -1.08 -33.77 8.40
C LEU A 391 0.34 -33.36 8.81
N THR A 392 0.47 -32.50 9.83
CA THR A 392 1.78 -32.10 10.36
C THR A 392 2.57 -33.30 10.88
N THR A 393 1.92 -34.18 11.64
CA THR A 393 2.53 -35.39 12.18
C THR A 393 2.91 -36.38 11.06
N LEU A 394 2.05 -36.53 10.05
CA LEU A 394 2.29 -37.40 8.90
C LEU A 394 3.48 -36.93 8.06
N LEU A 395 3.59 -35.61 7.85
CA LEU A 395 4.71 -35.02 7.09
C LEU A 395 6.02 -34.96 7.90
N GLY A 396 5.95 -35.07 9.22
CA GLY A 396 7.11 -35.02 10.11
C GLY A 396 7.80 -33.65 10.16
N THR A 397 7.15 -32.58 9.67
CA THR A 397 7.69 -31.21 9.68
C THR A 397 6.64 -30.18 10.07
N THR A 398 7.07 -29.12 10.73
CA THR A 398 6.24 -27.97 11.12
C THR A 398 6.37 -26.76 10.20
N ASP A 399 7.04 -26.89 9.05
CA ASP A 399 7.38 -25.80 8.12
C ASP A 399 6.14 -25.11 7.54
N TYR A 400 5.04 -25.84 7.42
CA TYR A 400 3.77 -25.34 6.87
C TYR A 400 2.84 -24.73 7.92
N ASN A 401 3.19 -24.87 9.22
CA ASN A 401 2.44 -24.28 10.34
C ASN A 401 2.83 -22.80 10.54
N GLY A 402 1.89 -22.00 11.11
CA GLY A 402 2.12 -20.58 11.36
C GLY A 402 2.46 -19.79 10.09
N ALA A 403 3.36 -18.83 10.21
CA ALA A 403 3.81 -17.97 9.12
C ALA A 403 4.76 -18.68 8.13
N GLY A 404 5.70 -19.51 8.64
CA GLY A 404 6.70 -20.21 7.82
C GLY A 404 7.85 -19.30 7.34
N ALA A 405 8.26 -18.31 8.15
CA ALA A 405 9.27 -17.30 7.79
C ALA A 405 10.60 -17.95 7.37
N ALA A 406 11.07 -18.97 8.09
CA ALA A 406 12.33 -19.65 7.77
C ALA A 406 12.32 -20.27 6.36
N VAL A 407 11.18 -20.81 5.90
CA VAL A 407 11.07 -21.36 4.54
C VAL A 407 11.04 -20.23 3.50
N ILE A 408 10.46 -19.07 3.81
CA ILE A 408 10.51 -17.89 2.93
C ILE A 408 11.97 -17.43 2.78
N GLU A 409 12.72 -17.33 3.87
CA GLU A 409 14.14 -16.96 3.85
C GLU A 409 14.97 -17.96 3.01
N ALA A 410 14.80 -19.26 3.25
CA ALA A 410 15.47 -20.30 2.47
C ALA A 410 15.15 -20.20 0.97
N ALA A 411 13.87 -19.94 0.62
CA ALA A 411 13.47 -19.78 -0.77
C ALA A 411 14.13 -18.54 -1.42
N ILE A 412 14.25 -17.43 -0.69
CA ILE A 412 14.92 -16.21 -1.16
C ILE A 412 16.44 -16.47 -1.29
N ASP A 413 17.00 -17.35 -0.49
CA ASP A 413 18.38 -17.81 -0.61
C ASP A 413 18.59 -18.81 -1.77
N GLY A 414 17.50 -19.24 -2.39
CA GLY A 414 17.52 -20.11 -3.57
C GLY A 414 17.25 -21.59 -3.27
N GLU A 415 16.79 -21.91 -2.07
CA GLU A 415 16.51 -23.27 -1.62
C GLU A 415 15.01 -23.44 -1.33
N ALA A 416 14.32 -24.25 -2.10
CA ALA A 416 12.92 -24.56 -1.87
C ALA A 416 12.57 -26.01 -2.20
N ILE A 417 11.72 -26.61 -1.37
CA ILE A 417 11.13 -27.91 -1.65
C ILE A 417 10.10 -27.75 -2.78
N PRO A 418 10.16 -28.53 -3.87
CA PRO A 418 9.34 -28.33 -5.06
C PRO A 418 7.83 -28.27 -4.82
N TYR A 419 7.32 -28.96 -3.81
CA TYR A 419 5.88 -29.02 -3.49
C TYR A 419 5.49 -28.15 -2.28
N ALA A 420 6.42 -27.39 -1.70
CA ALA A 420 6.19 -26.59 -0.50
C ALA A 420 5.04 -25.59 -0.68
N PHE A 421 4.95 -24.95 -1.85
CA PHE A 421 3.90 -24.00 -2.16
C PHE A 421 2.48 -24.64 -2.10
N LEU A 422 2.32 -25.88 -2.60
CA LEU A 422 1.04 -26.59 -2.56
C LEU A 422 0.63 -26.95 -1.14
N LEU A 423 1.58 -27.47 -0.34
CA LEU A 423 1.31 -27.80 1.05
C LEU A 423 0.94 -26.57 1.88
N LYS A 424 1.64 -25.45 1.67
CA LYS A 424 1.29 -24.19 2.35
C LYS A 424 -0.11 -23.72 2.01
N MET A 425 -0.47 -23.76 0.74
CA MET A 425 -1.82 -23.41 0.28
C MET A 425 -2.87 -24.31 0.94
N LEU A 426 -2.65 -25.61 0.97
CA LEU A 426 -3.53 -26.59 1.59
C LEU A 426 -3.70 -26.34 3.10
N PHE A 427 -2.58 -26.22 3.83
CA PHE A 427 -2.61 -25.97 5.28
C PHE A 427 -3.34 -24.67 5.63
N THR A 428 -3.11 -23.61 4.84
CA THR A 428 -3.79 -22.32 5.05
C THR A 428 -5.29 -22.42 4.76
N ALA A 429 -5.66 -23.07 3.66
CA ALA A 429 -7.07 -23.27 3.30
C ALA A 429 -7.80 -24.12 4.35
N LEU A 430 -7.17 -25.15 4.87
CA LEU A 430 -7.72 -25.99 5.95
C LEU A 430 -7.86 -25.19 7.26
N THR A 431 -6.86 -24.38 7.61
CA THR A 431 -6.89 -23.56 8.82
C THR A 431 -7.99 -22.50 8.76
N LEU A 432 -7.92 -21.62 7.77
CA LEU A 432 -8.85 -20.49 7.66
C LEU A 432 -10.25 -20.96 7.29
N GLY A 433 -10.36 -21.98 6.43
CA GLY A 433 -11.63 -22.59 6.03
C GLY A 433 -12.39 -23.22 7.19
N ALA A 434 -11.71 -23.79 8.17
CA ALA A 434 -12.33 -24.34 9.38
C ALA A 434 -12.86 -23.26 10.33
N GLY A 435 -12.40 -22.02 10.22
CA GLY A 435 -12.84 -20.89 11.05
C GLY A 435 -11.81 -20.35 12.04
N PHE A 436 -10.58 -20.87 12.01
CA PHE A 436 -9.46 -20.23 12.72
C PHE A 436 -9.22 -18.84 12.19
N LYS A 437 -8.64 -17.98 13.03
CA LYS A 437 -8.39 -16.56 12.69
C LYS A 437 -6.92 -16.31 12.43
N GLY A 438 -6.66 -15.44 11.45
CA GLY A 438 -5.31 -15.03 11.03
C GLY A 438 -5.37 -14.30 9.70
N GLY A 439 -4.21 -13.88 9.19
CA GLY A 439 -4.08 -13.23 7.89
C GLY A 439 -3.79 -14.25 6.78
N GLU A 440 -4.04 -13.85 5.55
CA GLU A 440 -3.77 -14.64 4.35
C GLU A 440 -2.48 -14.22 3.62
N ILE A 441 -1.92 -13.03 3.93
CA ILE A 441 -0.84 -12.41 3.15
C ILE A 441 0.50 -13.16 3.28
N VAL A 442 0.93 -13.53 4.51
CA VAL A 442 2.20 -14.29 4.66
C VAL A 442 2.13 -15.66 3.98
N PRO A 443 1.03 -16.42 4.06
CA PRO A 443 0.87 -17.61 3.22
C PRO A 443 1.03 -17.37 1.72
N ILE A 444 0.59 -16.20 1.21
CA ILE A 444 0.83 -15.81 -0.19
C ILE A 444 2.32 -15.59 -0.42
N PHE A 445 3.02 -14.90 0.47
CA PHE A 445 4.47 -14.69 0.35
C PHE A 445 5.24 -16.01 0.34
N PHE A 446 4.90 -16.91 1.25
CA PHE A 446 5.47 -18.25 1.29
C PHE A 446 5.25 -19.00 -0.03
N THR A 447 4.00 -19.04 -0.48
CA THR A 447 3.62 -19.74 -1.72
C THR A 447 4.32 -19.13 -2.93
N GLY A 448 4.34 -17.79 -3.03
CA GLY A 448 5.02 -17.09 -4.11
C GLY A 448 6.51 -17.27 -4.11
N ALA A 449 7.17 -17.16 -2.96
CA ALA A 449 8.61 -17.35 -2.82
C ALA A 449 9.03 -18.78 -3.19
N THR A 450 8.37 -19.78 -2.61
CA THR A 450 8.71 -21.19 -2.89
C THR A 450 8.40 -21.61 -4.32
N PHE A 451 7.26 -21.19 -4.88
CA PHE A 451 6.93 -21.45 -6.28
C PHE A 451 7.91 -20.74 -7.23
N GLY A 452 8.18 -19.46 -6.97
CA GLY A 452 9.10 -18.66 -7.79
C GLY A 452 10.53 -19.23 -7.78
N CYS A 453 11.01 -19.69 -6.60
CA CYS A 453 12.30 -20.35 -6.45
C CYS A 453 12.41 -21.60 -7.35
N VAL A 454 11.34 -22.41 -7.40
CA VAL A 454 11.32 -23.66 -8.20
C VAL A 454 11.08 -23.39 -9.68
N ALA A 455 10.22 -22.44 -10.04
CA ALA A 455 9.83 -22.19 -11.43
C ALA A 455 10.88 -21.37 -12.21
N ALA A 456 11.60 -20.46 -11.55
CA ALA A 456 12.55 -19.57 -12.21
C ALA A 456 13.71 -20.30 -12.92
N PRO A 457 14.36 -21.32 -12.34
CA PRO A 457 15.40 -22.09 -13.03
C PRO A 457 14.92 -22.76 -14.31
N LEU A 458 13.66 -23.22 -14.36
CA LEU A 458 13.06 -23.83 -15.55
C LEU A 458 12.94 -22.83 -16.70
N LEU A 459 12.87 -21.53 -16.37
CA LEU A 459 12.84 -20.43 -17.33
C LEU A 459 14.23 -19.83 -17.57
N GLY A 460 15.28 -20.34 -16.91
CA GLY A 460 16.65 -19.84 -17.00
C GLY A 460 16.90 -18.54 -16.22
N LEU A 461 16.13 -18.30 -15.15
CA LEU A 461 16.35 -17.22 -14.17
C LEU A 461 16.96 -17.78 -12.88
N PRO A 462 17.75 -17.01 -12.13
CA PRO A 462 18.24 -17.43 -10.81
C PRO A 462 17.09 -17.71 -9.83
N PRO A 463 17.19 -18.79 -9.02
CA PRO A 463 16.13 -19.15 -8.06
C PRO A 463 15.87 -18.06 -7.02
N GLN A 464 16.90 -17.34 -6.56
CA GLN A 464 16.79 -16.22 -5.62
C GLN A 464 15.92 -15.08 -6.18
N LEU A 465 16.17 -14.69 -7.43
CA LEU A 465 15.35 -13.68 -8.11
C LEU A 465 13.93 -14.22 -8.33
N GLY A 466 13.80 -15.49 -8.70
CA GLY A 466 12.50 -16.12 -8.88
C GLY A 466 11.66 -16.13 -7.61
N ALA A 467 12.27 -16.44 -6.47
CA ALA A 467 11.62 -16.38 -5.16
C ALA A 467 11.12 -14.97 -4.81
N SER A 468 11.99 -13.98 -4.99
CA SER A 468 11.66 -12.59 -4.69
C SER A 468 10.56 -12.05 -5.61
N LEU A 469 10.64 -12.30 -6.93
CA LEU A 469 9.59 -11.95 -7.90
C LEU A 469 8.28 -12.70 -7.58
N GLY A 470 8.39 -13.98 -7.23
CA GLY A 470 7.26 -14.83 -6.88
C GLY A 470 6.49 -14.32 -5.67
N MET A 471 7.21 -13.95 -4.60
CA MET A 471 6.63 -13.38 -3.38
C MET A 471 5.78 -12.15 -3.69
N VAL A 472 6.32 -11.21 -4.44
CA VAL A 472 5.67 -9.92 -4.69
C VAL A 472 4.60 -10.01 -5.77
N ALA A 473 4.86 -10.74 -6.87
CA ALA A 473 3.91 -10.84 -7.97
C ALA A 473 2.70 -11.73 -7.64
N LEU A 474 2.86 -12.76 -6.79
CA LEU A 474 1.73 -13.54 -6.29
C LEU A 474 0.85 -12.68 -5.37
N PHE A 475 1.47 -11.90 -4.49
CA PHE A 475 0.74 -10.93 -3.65
C PHE A 475 -0.05 -9.94 -4.50
N CYS A 476 0.58 -9.40 -5.54
CA CYS A 476 -0.08 -8.50 -6.50
C CYS A 476 -1.32 -9.13 -7.15
N GLY A 477 -1.19 -10.37 -7.65
CA GLY A 477 -2.29 -11.09 -8.30
C GLY A 477 -3.44 -11.43 -7.35
N CYS A 478 -3.13 -11.81 -6.11
CA CYS A 478 -4.14 -12.15 -5.09
C CYS A 478 -4.88 -10.92 -4.54
N THR A 479 -4.17 -9.80 -4.36
CA THR A 479 -4.74 -8.59 -3.71
C THR A 479 -5.19 -7.52 -4.68
N ASN A 480 -4.84 -7.64 -5.96
CA ASN A 480 -5.10 -6.64 -7.00
C ASN A 480 -4.51 -5.26 -6.70
N SER A 481 -3.31 -5.23 -6.10
CA SER A 481 -2.64 -4.02 -5.63
C SER A 481 -1.26 -3.87 -6.27
N PRO A 482 -1.16 -3.51 -7.57
CA PRO A 482 0.11 -3.48 -8.28
C PRO A 482 1.08 -2.42 -7.76
N LEU A 483 0.63 -1.21 -7.45
CA LEU A 483 1.51 -0.17 -6.95
C LEU A 483 2.01 -0.46 -5.53
N ALA A 484 1.13 -0.97 -4.67
CA ALA A 484 1.52 -1.42 -3.33
C ALA A 484 2.56 -2.53 -3.39
N SER A 485 2.41 -3.48 -4.33
CA SER A 485 3.35 -4.58 -4.53
C SER A 485 4.72 -4.09 -4.99
N ILE A 486 4.77 -3.12 -5.91
CA ILE A 486 6.03 -2.51 -6.35
C ILE A 486 6.71 -1.76 -5.20
N CYS A 487 5.94 -1.00 -4.40
CA CYS A 487 6.47 -0.34 -3.20
C CYS A 487 7.00 -1.37 -2.19
N LEU A 488 6.29 -2.49 -2.01
CA LEU A 488 6.73 -3.59 -1.15
C LEU A 488 8.06 -4.17 -1.63
N ALA A 489 8.24 -4.37 -2.94
CA ALA A 489 9.50 -4.83 -3.50
C ALA A 489 10.66 -3.89 -3.18
N ILE A 490 10.43 -2.57 -3.26
CA ILE A 490 11.45 -1.57 -2.96
C ILE A 490 11.82 -1.58 -1.47
N GLU A 491 10.83 -1.68 -0.58
CA GLU A 491 11.06 -1.60 0.87
C GLU A 491 11.66 -2.90 1.43
N VAL A 492 11.31 -4.05 0.86
CA VAL A 492 11.74 -5.38 1.34
C VAL A 492 13.05 -5.84 0.71
N PHE A 493 13.22 -5.64 -0.61
CA PHE A 493 14.39 -6.11 -1.37
C PHE A 493 15.35 -5.00 -1.81
N GLY A 494 15.00 -3.72 -1.57
CA GLY A 494 15.73 -2.57 -2.08
C GLY A 494 15.35 -2.21 -3.52
N GLY A 495 16.04 -1.20 -4.09
CA GLY A 495 15.73 -0.69 -5.44
C GLY A 495 16.30 -1.51 -6.60
N GLN A 496 17.03 -2.59 -6.32
CA GLN A 496 17.61 -3.45 -7.35
C GLN A 496 16.54 -4.19 -8.13
N CYS A 497 16.75 -4.39 -9.43
CA CYS A 497 15.84 -5.12 -10.31
C CYS A 497 14.37 -4.62 -10.32
N ILE A 498 14.10 -3.38 -9.89
CA ILE A 498 12.73 -2.86 -9.75
C ILE A 498 11.90 -2.93 -11.03
N ALA A 499 12.55 -2.79 -12.20
CA ALA A 499 11.88 -2.94 -13.50
C ALA A 499 11.33 -4.36 -13.71
N LEU A 500 12.05 -5.39 -13.24
CA LEU A 500 11.62 -6.78 -13.31
C LEU A 500 10.47 -7.06 -12.33
N PHE A 501 10.53 -6.51 -11.11
CA PHE A 501 9.42 -6.57 -10.16
C PHE A 501 8.16 -5.88 -10.70
N ALA A 502 8.30 -4.68 -11.24
CA ALA A 502 7.18 -3.95 -11.84
C ALA A 502 6.54 -4.72 -13.00
N LEU A 503 7.36 -5.32 -13.87
CA LEU A 503 6.89 -6.14 -14.97
C LEU A 503 6.14 -7.39 -14.49
N ALA A 504 6.71 -8.14 -13.54
CA ALA A 504 6.08 -9.33 -12.97
C ALA A 504 4.75 -9.00 -12.29
N CYS A 505 4.70 -7.91 -11.51
CA CYS A 505 3.47 -7.42 -10.87
C CYS A 505 2.42 -7.01 -11.90
N ALA A 506 2.81 -6.26 -12.95
CA ALA A 506 1.88 -5.83 -13.99
C ALA A 506 1.26 -7.02 -14.74
N VAL A 507 2.06 -8.02 -15.10
CA VAL A 507 1.59 -9.25 -15.76
C VAL A 507 0.67 -10.03 -14.83
N SER A 508 1.09 -10.24 -13.57
CA SER A 508 0.28 -10.96 -12.57
C SER A 508 -1.06 -10.26 -12.32
N TYR A 509 -1.07 -8.93 -12.17
CA TYR A 509 -2.28 -8.13 -12.00
C TYR A 509 -3.25 -8.29 -13.17
N MET A 510 -2.74 -8.15 -14.40
CA MET A 510 -3.59 -8.21 -15.60
C MET A 510 -4.17 -9.60 -15.80
N LEU A 511 -3.37 -10.67 -15.66
CA LEU A 511 -3.79 -12.03 -15.92
C LEU A 511 -4.54 -12.70 -14.76
N SER A 512 -4.50 -12.15 -13.53
CA SER A 512 -5.32 -12.64 -12.42
C SER A 512 -6.81 -12.34 -12.57
N SER A 513 -7.21 -11.67 -13.65
CA SER A 513 -8.61 -11.34 -13.93
C SER A 513 -9.29 -10.64 -12.75
N TYR A 514 -10.54 -10.99 -12.44
CA TYR A 514 -11.31 -10.43 -11.31
C TYR A 514 -11.30 -11.35 -10.08
N PHE A 515 -10.36 -12.27 -10.01
CA PHE A 515 -10.13 -13.06 -8.81
C PHE A 515 -9.43 -12.21 -7.76
N SER A 516 -9.85 -12.34 -6.53
CA SER A 516 -9.32 -11.61 -5.38
C SER A 516 -9.30 -12.46 -4.14
N LEU A 517 -8.32 -12.24 -3.30
CA LEU A 517 -8.28 -12.77 -1.93
C LEU A 517 -9.50 -12.29 -1.13
N TYR A 518 -9.92 -11.05 -1.34
CA TYR A 518 -10.97 -10.39 -0.59
C TYR A 518 -12.28 -10.38 -1.39
N ARG A 519 -13.30 -11.08 -0.90
CA ARG A 519 -14.62 -11.16 -1.55
C ARG A 519 -15.32 -9.81 -1.66
N GLU A 520 -15.03 -8.91 -0.73
CA GLU A 520 -15.62 -7.58 -0.65
C GLU A 520 -14.81 -6.51 -1.39
N GLN A 521 -13.74 -6.90 -2.10
CA GLN A 521 -13.02 -6.00 -2.96
C GLN A 521 -13.89 -5.60 -4.15
N HIS A 522 -13.92 -4.31 -4.46
CA HIS A 522 -14.74 -3.75 -5.52
C HIS A 522 -13.89 -3.40 -6.74
N PHE A 523 -14.35 -3.80 -7.92
CA PHE A 523 -13.71 -3.47 -9.19
C PHE A 523 -14.53 -2.38 -9.88
N LEU A 524 -13.94 -1.20 -10.07
CA LEU A 524 -14.60 -0.06 -10.71
C LEU A 524 -14.40 -0.05 -12.22
N HIS A 525 -13.24 -0.50 -12.67
CA HIS A 525 -12.85 -0.51 -14.08
C HIS A 525 -12.32 -1.87 -14.50
N SER A 526 -12.48 -2.21 -15.77
CA SER A 526 -11.87 -3.41 -16.33
C SER A 526 -10.35 -3.31 -16.32
N LYS A 527 -9.68 -4.41 -16.00
CA LYS A 527 -8.21 -4.48 -16.03
C LYS A 527 -7.63 -4.45 -17.46
N LEU A 528 -8.41 -4.86 -18.46
CA LEU A 528 -7.94 -5.03 -19.83
C LEU A 528 -8.50 -3.98 -20.78
N ARG A 529 -9.64 -3.34 -20.45
CA ARG A 529 -10.33 -2.37 -21.31
C ARG A 529 -10.73 -1.14 -20.49
N ILE A 530 -10.86 0.00 -21.16
CA ILE A 530 -11.34 1.24 -20.55
C ILE A 530 -12.88 1.21 -20.52
N VAL A 531 -13.43 0.28 -19.74
CA VAL A 531 -14.88 0.11 -19.53
C VAL A 531 -15.17 -0.13 -18.06
N GLY A 532 -16.35 0.27 -17.59
CA GLY A 532 -16.80 -0.02 -16.25
C GLY A 532 -17.06 -1.51 -16.04
N VAL A 533 -17.11 -1.96 -14.80
CA VAL A 533 -17.41 -3.35 -14.43
C VAL A 533 -18.53 -3.36 -13.40
N GLN A 534 -19.46 -4.30 -13.54
CA GLN A 534 -20.53 -4.52 -12.57
C GLN A 534 -20.51 -5.97 -12.06
N ARG A 535 -20.97 -6.17 -10.84
CA ARG A 535 -21.13 -7.51 -10.27
C ARG A 535 -22.52 -8.04 -10.58
N VAL A 536 -22.60 -8.99 -11.51
CA VAL A 536 -23.85 -9.64 -11.94
C VAL A 536 -23.84 -11.09 -11.48
N HIS A 537 -24.86 -11.53 -10.73
CA HIS A 537 -24.98 -12.90 -10.19
C HIS A 537 -23.72 -13.40 -9.45
N GLY A 538 -23.05 -12.51 -8.69
CA GLY A 538 -21.84 -12.83 -7.94
C GLY A 538 -20.54 -12.88 -8.77
N ARG A 539 -20.59 -12.61 -10.08
CA ARG A 539 -19.43 -12.52 -10.97
C ARG A 539 -19.27 -11.10 -11.49
N TRP A 540 -18.02 -10.68 -11.72
CA TRP A 540 -17.72 -9.40 -12.33
C TRP A 540 -17.85 -9.51 -13.86
N SER A 541 -18.62 -8.60 -14.49
CA SER A 541 -18.80 -8.50 -15.93
C SER A 541 -18.55 -7.07 -16.40
N GLU A 542 -18.02 -6.91 -17.62
CA GLU A 542 -17.82 -5.61 -18.24
C GLU A 542 -19.17 -5.01 -18.63
N THR A 543 -19.36 -3.71 -18.38
CA THR A 543 -20.54 -2.96 -18.82
C THR A 543 -20.19 -2.17 -20.06
N ASP A 544 -21.06 -2.23 -21.08
CA ASP A 544 -20.94 -1.37 -22.26
C ASP A 544 -20.98 0.10 -21.83
N ALA A 545 -20.04 0.89 -22.37
CA ALA A 545 -19.87 2.32 -22.03
C ALA A 545 -21.13 3.19 -22.29
N LYS A 546 -22.15 2.66 -22.95
CA LYS A 546 -23.39 3.36 -23.27
C LYS A 546 -24.32 3.60 -22.07
N HIS A 547 -24.15 2.91 -20.95
CA HIS A 547 -25.02 3.07 -19.77
C HIS A 547 -24.52 4.08 -18.73
N PHE A 548 -23.31 4.63 -18.87
CA PHE A 548 -22.76 5.58 -17.89
C PHE A 548 -23.15 7.05 -18.14
N THR A 549 -23.79 7.37 -19.28
CA THR A 549 -24.12 8.77 -19.65
C THR A 549 -25.58 9.17 -19.44
N THR A 550 -26.44 8.31 -18.89
CA THR A 550 -27.89 8.58 -18.84
C THR A 550 -28.52 8.71 -17.44
N ASN A 551 -27.75 8.66 -16.35
CA ASN A 551 -28.36 8.77 -15.00
C ASN A 551 -27.98 10.03 -14.20
N ASP A 552 -27.38 11.05 -14.82
CA ASP A 552 -27.09 12.32 -14.13
C ASP A 552 -28.01 13.51 -14.51
N ASP A 553 -29.00 13.27 -15.37
CA ASP A 553 -29.98 14.30 -15.73
C ASP A 553 -31.39 13.90 -15.23
N GLY A 554 -31.66 14.07 -13.96
CA GLY A 554 -33.03 13.95 -13.47
C GLY A 554 -33.16 13.60 -12.00
N GLU A 555 -32.91 14.55 -11.12
CA GLU A 555 -33.81 14.88 -10.00
C GLU A 555 -33.35 16.20 -9.34
N ASN A 556 -34.26 17.15 -9.33
CA ASN A 556 -34.16 18.49 -8.71
C ASN A 556 -33.90 18.47 -7.19
#